data_e09d08d5d239ad73164e03a3cea03707
#
_entry.id   e09d08d5d239ad73164e03a3cea03707
#
_cell.length_a   1.000
_cell.length_b   1.000
_cell.length_c   1.000
_cell.angle_alpha   90.00
_cell.angle_beta   90.00
_cell.angle_gamma   90.00
#
_symmetry.space_group_name_H-M   'P 1'
#
loop_
_entity.id
_entity.type
_entity.pdbx_description
1 polymer ?
#
loop_
_entity_poly.entity_id
_entity_poly.type
_entity_poly.pdbx_seq_one_letter_code
_entity_poly.pdbx_strand_id
1 'polypeptide(L)'
;MEQNFNLYHIFYTVAKCRNISGAARELYISQPAISKAISKLEQSLGTTLFYRSSRGVSLTEPGEILFVQVENAFQAITQGEEQLQRFQKLGMGHLSIGVSAT
;
A
#
# COMPACT_ATOMS: atom_id res chain seq x y z
N MET A 1 -0.95 -7.95 12.46
CA MET A 1 0.03 -7.70 11.42
C MET A 1 -0.58 -7.60 10.05
N GLU A 2 -1.29 -8.65 9.64
CA GLU A 2 -1.90 -8.65 8.32
C GLU A 2 -2.89 -7.52 8.14
N GLN A 3 -3.70 -7.26 9.15
CA GLN A 3 -4.66 -6.17 9.09
C GLN A 3 -3.97 -4.83 8.93
N ASN A 4 -2.84 -4.66 9.63
CA ASN A 4 -2.10 -3.41 9.51
C ASN A 4 -1.53 -3.23 8.11
N PHE A 5 -1.07 -4.32 7.50
CA PHE A 5 -0.56 -4.24 6.13
C PHE A 5 -1.65 -3.80 5.16
N ASN A 6 -2.86 -4.36 5.30
CA ASN A 6 -3.99 -3.92 4.48
C ASN A 6 -4.34 -2.46 4.70
N LEU A 7 -4.28 -2.01 5.94
CA LEU A 7 -4.57 -0.62 6.25
C LEU A 7 -3.56 0.30 5.59
N TYR A 8 -2.30 -0.09 5.55
CA TYR A 8 -1.27 0.71 4.88
C TYR A 8 -1.48 0.74 3.37
N HIS A 9 -1.92 -0.37 2.78
CA HIS A 9 -2.21 -0.37 1.36
C HIS A 9 -3.35 0.56 1.02
N ILE A 10 -4.40 0.54 1.83
CA ILE A 10 -5.53 1.44 1.64
C ILE A 10 -5.10 2.89 1.82
N PHE A 11 -4.35 3.17 2.87
CA PHE A 11 -3.80 4.50 3.10
C PHE A 11 -3.01 5.00 1.88
N TYR A 12 -2.13 4.17 1.37
CA TYR A 12 -1.29 4.51 0.23
C TYR A 12 -2.14 4.83 -1.00
N THR A 13 -3.14 4.00 -1.29
CA THR A 13 -4.00 4.19 -2.44
C THR A 13 -4.82 5.47 -2.32
N VAL A 14 -5.37 5.74 -1.14
CA VAL A 14 -6.13 6.97 -0.91
C VAL A 14 -5.25 8.20 -1.11
N ALA A 15 -4.02 8.14 -0.60
CA ALA A 15 -3.09 9.25 -0.73
C ALA A 15 -2.77 9.53 -2.20
N LYS A 16 -2.61 8.49 -3.00
CA LYS A 16 -2.30 8.66 -4.41
C LYS A 16 -3.50 9.12 -5.22
N CYS A 17 -4.67 8.59 -4.93
CA CYS A 17 -5.89 8.96 -5.64
C CYS A 17 -6.42 10.33 -5.23
N ARG A 18 -6.13 10.76 -4.02
CA ARG A 18 -6.57 12.02 -3.45
C ARG A 18 -8.07 12.13 -3.29
N ASN A 19 -8.78 11.02 -3.40
CA ASN A 19 -10.20 10.99 -3.08
C ASN A 19 -10.62 9.56 -2.74
N ILE A 20 -11.65 9.47 -1.90
CA ILE A 20 -12.13 8.17 -1.41
C ILE A 20 -12.77 7.37 -2.53
N SER A 21 -13.55 8.05 -3.39
CA SER A 21 -14.22 7.39 -4.52
C SER A 21 -13.24 6.67 -5.43
N GLY A 22 -12.17 7.37 -5.81
CA GLY A 22 -11.17 6.80 -6.70
C GLY A 22 -10.46 5.62 -6.07
N ALA A 23 -10.14 5.73 -4.78
CA ALA A 23 -9.48 4.64 -4.08
C ALA A 23 -10.41 3.43 -3.99
N ALA A 24 -11.69 3.65 -3.72
CA ALA A 24 -12.66 2.56 -3.64
C ALA A 24 -12.76 1.81 -4.96
N ARG A 25 -12.78 2.55 -6.07
CA ARG A 25 -12.82 1.93 -7.41
C ARG A 25 -11.57 1.12 -7.67
N GLU A 26 -10.43 1.68 -7.34
CA GLU A 26 -9.15 1.01 -7.60
C GLU A 26 -9.01 -0.26 -6.78
N LEU A 27 -9.48 -0.24 -5.55
CA LEU A 27 -9.33 -1.37 -4.64
C LEU A 27 -10.52 -2.33 -4.66
N TYR A 28 -11.57 -1.98 -5.40
CA TYR A 28 -12.79 -2.82 -5.50
C TYR A 28 -13.44 -3.04 -4.14
N ILE A 29 -13.46 -2.00 -3.31
CA ILE A 29 -14.18 -2.04 -2.03
C ILE A 29 -15.02 -0.79 -1.92
N SER A 30 -15.96 -0.79 -0.96
CA SER A 30 -16.90 0.30 -0.80
C SER A 30 -16.23 1.52 -0.16
N GLN A 31 -16.79 2.69 -0.41
CA GLN A 31 -16.29 3.91 0.22
C GLN A 31 -16.37 3.86 1.75
N PRO A 32 -17.47 3.38 2.35
CA PRO A 32 -17.47 3.24 3.81
C PRO A 32 -16.36 2.33 4.33
N ALA A 33 -16.01 1.29 3.59
CA ALA A 33 -14.91 0.41 4.00
C ALA A 33 -13.58 1.15 3.99
N ILE A 34 -13.36 2.01 2.98
CA ILE A 34 -12.17 2.85 2.92
C ILE A 34 -12.11 3.76 4.14
N SER A 35 -13.23 4.47 4.41
CA SER A 35 -13.26 5.42 5.52
C SER A 35 -13.03 4.73 6.85
N LYS A 36 -13.59 3.54 7.02
CA LYS A 36 -13.41 2.78 8.25
C LYS A 36 -11.96 2.36 8.42
N ALA A 37 -11.33 1.91 7.33
CA ALA A 37 -9.94 1.49 7.37
C ALA A 37 -9.01 2.65 7.73
N ILE A 38 -9.26 3.83 7.13
CA ILE A 38 -8.47 5.01 7.43
C ILE A 38 -8.61 5.39 8.91
N SER A 39 -9.85 5.41 9.40
CA SER A 39 -10.09 5.74 10.81
C SER A 39 -9.40 4.76 11.75
N LYS A 40 -9.42 3.50 11.40
CA LYS A 40 -8.79 2.47 12.21
C LYS A 40 -7.28 2.67 12.27
N LEU A 41 -6.68 2.99 11.12
CA LEU A 41 -5.25 3.24 11.08
C LEU A 41 -4.89 4.49 11.89
N GLU A 42 -5.67 5.56 11.73
CA GLU A 42 -5.43 6.79 12.46
C GLU A 42 -5.53 6.56 13.97
N GLN A 43 -6.53 5.79 14.40
CA GLN A 43 -6.67 5.45 15.82
C GLN A 43 -5.48 4.63 16.32
N SER A 44 -5.07 3.67 15.52
CA SER A 44 -3.95 2.80 15.88
C SER A 44 -2.66 3.59 16.07
N LEU A 45 -2.44 4.60 15.23
CA LEU A 45 -1.23 5.42 15.27
C LEU A 45 -1.37 6.65 16.16
N GLY A 46 -2.58 6.98 16.56
CA GLY A 46 -2.81 8.11 17.43
C GLY A 46 -2.68 9.46 16.76
N THR A 47 -2.89 9.53 15.45
CA THR A 47 -2.75 10.78 14.73
C THR A 47 -3.63 10.79 13.49
N THR A 48 -4.01 11.98 13.04
CA THR A 48 -4.79 12.16 11.83
C THR A 48 -3.84 12.18 10.63
N LEU A 49 -4.16 11.39 9.62
CA LEU A 49 -3.32 11.26 8.44
C LEU A 49 -3.85 12.03 7.24
N PHE A 50 -5.15 12.31 7.20
CA PHE A 50 -5.76 13.01 6.08
C PHE A 50 -6.62 14.17 6.55
N TYR A 51 -6.58 15.25 5.76
CA TYR A 51 -7.61 16.28 5.78
C TYR A 51 -8.65 15.90 4.75
N ARG A 52 -9.93 16.04 5.12
CA ARG A 52 -11.04 15.72 4.22
C ARG A 52 -11.82 16.97 3.95
N SER A 53 -12.22 17.17 2.69
CA SER A 53 -13.05 18.27 2.28
C SER A 53 -13.92 17.84 1.12
N SER A 54 -14.80 18.73 0.67
CA SER A 54 -15.64 18.44 -0.49
C SER A 54 -14.82 18.23 -1.75
N ARG A 55 -13.58 18.68 -1.77
CA ARG A 55 -12.70 18.53 -2.95
C ARG A 55 -11.89 17.25 -2.91
N GLY A 56 -11.98 16.50 -1.83
CA GLY A 56 -11.24 15.26 -1.71
C GLY A 56 -10.45 15.19 -0.43
N VAL A 57 -9.34 14.48 -0.46
CA VAL A 57 -8.48 14.32 0.71
C VAL A 57 -7.05 14.73 0.39
N SER A 58 -6.36 15.21 1.40
CA SER A 58 -4.93 15.52 1.30
C SER A 58 -4.25 15.07 2.57
N LEU A 59 -2.94 14.85 2.49
CA LEU A 59 -2.19 14.36 3.64
C LEU A 59 -1.95 15.47 4.65
N THR A 60 -2.05 15.13 5.92
CA THR A 60 -1.54 15.97 7.00
C THR A 60 -0.03 15.85 7.03
N GLU A 61 0.63 16.63 7.88
CA GLU A 61 2.06 16.47 8.06
C GLU A 61 2.42 15.06 8.54
N PRO A 62 1.76 14.51 9.58
CA PRO A 62 2.00 13.10 9.92
C PRO A 62 1.72 12.15 8.76
N GLY A 63 0.68 12.44 7.97
CA GLY A 63 0.37 11.62 6.81
C GLY A 63 1.49 11.62 5.78
N GLU A 64 2.12 12.77 5.57
CA GLU A 64 3.24 12.85 4.63
C GLU A 64 4.44 12.07 5.12
N ILE A 65 4.72 12.15 6.42
CA ILE A 65 5.81 11.39 7.00
C ILE A 65 5.59 9.90 6.77
N LEU A 66 4.39 9.43 7.04
CA LEU A 66 4.07 8.02 6.87
C LEU A 66 4.10 7.62 5.40
N PHE A 67 3.57 8.48 4.54
CA PHE A 67 3.46 8.16 3.11
C PHE A 67 4.83 7.85 2.50
N VAL A 68 5.84 8.64 2.83
CA VAL A 68 7.18 8.42 2.28
C VAL A 68 7.69 7.03 2.62
N GLN A 69 7.48 6.60 3.86
CA GLN A 69 7.97 5.30 4.31
C GLN A 69 7.16 4.16 3.69
N VAL A 70 5.85 4.33 3.59
CA VAL A 70 5.00 3.31 2.99
C VAL A 70 5.32 3.16 1.50
N GLU A 71 5.53 4.28 0.81
CA GLU A 71 5.90 4.24 -0.60
C GLU A 71 7.23 3.50 -0.79
N ASN A 72 8.21 3.81 0.04
CA ASN A 72 9.51 3.14 -0.03
C ASN A 72 9.36 1.64 0.19
N ALA A 73 8.51 1.26 1.14
CA ALA A 73 8.28 -0.15 1.43
C ALA A 73 7.68 -0.89 0.23
N PHE A 74 6.67 -0.29 -0.40
CA PHE A 74 6.03 -0.91 -1.55
C PHE A 74 6.97 -0.96 -2.75
N GLN A 75 7.78 0.07 -2.95
CA GLN A 75 8.78 0.05 -4.01
C GLN A 75 9.81 -1.05 -3.79
N ALA A 76 10.21 -1.26 -2.55
CA ALA A 76 11.15 -2.34 -2.23
C ALA A 76 10.56 -3.70 -2.59
N ILE A 77 9.28 -3.91 -2.28
CA ILE A 77 8.61 -5.16 -2.61
C ILE A 77 8.57 -5.35 -4.13
N THR A 78 8.19 -4.30 -4.86
CA THR A 78 8.13 -4.36 -6.32
C THR A 78 9.49 -4.68 -6.92
N GLN A 79 10.54 -4.05 -6.41
CA GLN A 79 11.89 -4.32 -6.88
C GLN A 79 12.28 -5.77 -6.63
N GLY A 80 11.91 -6.29 -5.47
CA GLY A 80 12.19 -7.69 -5.16
C GLY A 80 11.50 -8.63 -6.14
N GLU A 81 10.25 -8.34 -6.46
CA GLU A 81 9.50 -9.14 -7.42
C GLU A 81 10.13 -9.09 -8.81
N GLU A 82 10.58 -7.91 -9.22
CA GLU A 82 11.24 -7.75 -10.51
C GLU A 82 12.56 -8.51 -10.58
N GLN A 83 13.33 -8.44 -9.51
CA GLN A 83 14.57 -9.18 -9.44
C GLN A 83 14.34 -10.67 -9.53
N LEU A 84 13.31 -11.15 -8.87
CA LEU A 84 12.96 -12.55 -8.91
C LEU A 84 12.54 -12.97 -10.31
N GLN A 85 11.77 -12.15 -11.00
CA GLN A 85 11.36 -12.44 -12.37
C GLN A 85 12.55 -12.52 -13.31
N ARG A 86 13.50 -11.60 -13.16
CA ARG A 86 14.71 -11.63 -13.99
C ARG A 86 15.51 -12.90 -13.74
N PHE A 87 15.62 -13.28 -12.49
CA PHE A 87 16.32 -14.51 -12.14
C PHE A 87 15.67 -15.72 -12.83
N GLN A 88 14.35 -15.79 -12.80
CA GLN A 88 13.61 -16.89 -13.43
C GLN A 88 13.74 -16.87 -14.93
N LYS A 89 13.72 -15.68 -15.55
CA LYS A 89 13.85 -15.57 -17.00
C LYS A 89 15.21 -16.03 -17.52
N LEU A 90 16.23 -15.85 -16.70
CA LEU A 90 17.56 -16.30 -17.11
C LEU A 90 17.74 -17.80 -16.99
N GLY A 91 16.70 -18.48 -16.57
CA GLY A 91 16.73 -19.93 -16.47
C GLY A 91 17.44 -20.47 -15.26
N MET A 92 17.86 -19.61 -14.39
CA MET A 92 18.59 -20.02 -13.20
C MET A 92 17.65 -20.56 -12.14
N GLY A 93 16.41 -20.11 -12.20
CA GLY A 93 15.45 -20.54 -11.22
C GLY A 93 15.00 -21.96 -11.40
N HIS A 94 15.26 -22.52 -12.59
CA HIS A 94 14.78 -23.87 -12.79
C HIS A 94 15.82 -24.89 -12.43
N LEU A 95 16.82 -24.51 -11.90
CA LEU A 95 17.73 -25.46 -11.40
C LEU A 95 17.22 -26.03 -10.12
N SER A 96 16.51 -25.23 -10.80
CA SER A 96 16.01 -25.66 -10.27
C SER A 96 15.88 -26.02 -9.72
N ILE A 97 15.86 -25.95 -10.06
CA ILE A 97 15.64 -26.34 -9.82
C ILE A 97 15.79 -26.54 -8.99
N GLY A 98 15.93 -26.65 -9.01
CA GLY A 98 15.94 -26.82 -8.56
C GLY A 98 16.13 -26.50 -7.61
N VAL A 99 16.15 -26.22 -7.50
CA VAL A 99 16.12 -26.00 -6.92
C VAL A 99 15.90 -25.90 -6.14
N SER A 100 15.70 -25.83 -6.24
CA SER A 100 15.25 -25.93 -5.80
C SER A 100 15.23 -26.19 -5.05
N ALA A 101 15.33 -26.07 -5.11
CA ALA A 101 15.15 -26.44 -4.68
C ALA A 101 15.29 -26.65 -3.93
N THR A 102 15.33 -26.47 -3.84
CA THR A 102 15.32 -26.89 -3.30
C THR A 102 15.13 -27.24 -2.93
#